data_03d5e902e9c1b14e179b3f548361d844
#
_entry.id   03d5e902e9c1b14e179b3f548361d844
#
_cell.length_a   1.000
_cell.length_b   1.000
_cell.length_c   1.000
_cell.angle_alpha   90.00
_cell.angle_beta   90.00
_cell.angle_gamma   90.00
#
_symmetry.space_group_name_H-M   'P 1'
#
loop_
_entity.id
_entity.type
_entity.pdbx_description
1 polymer ?
#
loop_
_entity_poly.entity_id
_entity_poly.type
_entity_poly.pdbx_seq_one_letter_code
_entity_poly.pdbx_strand_id
1 'polypeptide(L)'
;MAKIVFKELTSNQNVLFPVSLSEKIAPNHPVRVVNSVVDALDISCLLWAYKGGGTSSYHPRMMLKVLFYAYLNNIYSCRKIEKALQENIHFMWLSGNSTPDFRTINDFRGKRLKEHIKSLFSAIVLLLQESGYVSLDVQYIDGTKVESASNRYTFVWRGSVEKNKAKLESKIQSILSEVDNCLLYTSPSPRDRTRS
;
A
#
# COMPACT_ATOMS: atom_id res chain seq x y z
N MET A 1 26.17 30.60 44.75
CA MET A 1 25.35 30.07 43.64
C MET A 1 26.30 29.33 42.68
N ALA A 2 26.00 28.08 42.35
CA ALA A 2 26.80 27.33 41.39
C ALA A 2 26.65 27.94 40.01
N LYS A 3 27.77 28.20 39.31
CA LYS A 3 27.75 28.75 37.93
C LYS A 3 27.34 27.63 36.98
N ILE A 4 26.25 27.84 36.25
CA ILE A 4 25.79 26.89 35.21
C ILE A 4 26.78 27.00 34.05
N VAL A 5 27.38 25.88 33.65
CA VAL A 5 28.27 25.77 32.49
C VAL A 5 27.56 24.92 31.44
N PHE A 6 27.32 25.48 30.26
CA PHE A 6 26.74 24.77 29.10
C PHE A 6 27.85 24.13 28.28
N LYS A 7 27.57 22.95 27.68
CA LYS A 7 28.46 22.34 26.69
C LYS A 7 28.46 23.17 25.41
N GLU A 8 29.62 23.29 24.76
CA GLU A 8 29.75 23.99 23.50
C GLU A 8 28.91 23.26 22.40
N LEU A 9 28.17 24.04 21.64
CA LEU A 9 27.39 23.58 20.50
C LEU A 9 28.14 23.93 19.20
N THR A 10 28.81 22.96 18.61
CA THR A 10 29.54 23.10 17.34
C THR A 10 28.70 22.48 16.20
N SER A 11 27.77 23.22 15.62
CA SER A 11 26.88 22.73 14.54
C SER A 11 27.57 22.65 13.16
N ASN A 12 28.67 23.37 12.95
CA ASN A 12 29.37 23.47 11.67
C ASN A 12 30.76 22.81 11.70
N GLN A 13 30.94 21.76 12.48
CA GLN A 13 32.22 21.06 12.55
C GLN A 13 32.44 20.24 11.28
N ASN A 14 33.44 20.62 10.51
CA ASN A 14 33.92 19.83 9.38
C ASN A 14 34.70 18.63 9.89
N VAL A 15 34.26 17.42 9.58
CA VAL A 15 34.95 16.19 9.93
C VAL A 15 35.89 15.82 8.79
N LEU A 16 37.17 15.66 9.07
CA LEU A 16 38.19 15.33 8.07
C LEU A 16 37.95 13.94 7.45
N PHE A 17 37.47 13.00 8.27
CA PHE A 17 37.05 11.67 7.82
C PHE A 17 35.55 11.50 8.13
N PRO A 18 34.67 11.36 7.10
CA PRO A 18 33.25 11.14 7.31
C PRO A 18 33.04 9.79 7.97
N VAL A 19 32.37 9.80 9.12
CA VAL A 19 31.98 8.57 9.84
C VAL A 19 30.98 7.80 8.99
N SER A 20 31.18 6.49 8.84
CA SER A 20 30.23 5.67 8.06
C SER A 20 28.85 5.65 8.72
N LEU A 21 27.79 5.55 7.92
CA LEU A 21 26.43 5.43 8.45
C LEU A 21 26.29 4.22 9.37
N SER A 22 27.01 3.14 9.08
CA SER A 22 27.00 1.92 9.89
C SER A 22 27.53 2.14 11.30
N GLU A 23 28.56 2.99 11.48
CA GLU A 23 29.13 3.29 12.80
C GLU A 23 28.18 4.12 13.68
N LYS A 24 27.34 4.95 13.03
CA LYS A 24 26.35 5.77 13.75
C LYS A 24 25.14 4.97 14.24
N ILE A 25 24.97 3.72 13.78
CA ILE A 25 23.84 2.86 14.14
C ILE A 25 24.28 1.87 15.21
N ALA A 26 23.55 1.83 16.33
CA ALA A 26 23.86 0.91 17.44
C ALA A 26 23.90 -0.55 16.96
N PRO A 27 24.80 -1.39 17.51
CA PRO A 27 24.93 -2.79 17.12
C PRO A 27 23.62 -3.60 17.23
N ASN A 28 22.83 -3.33 18.28
CA ASN A 28 21.58 -4.03 18.59
C ASN A 28 20.34 -3.33 18.01
N HIS A 29 20.50 -2.40 17.06
CA HIS A 29 19.37 -1.69 16.51
C HIS A 29 18.53 -2.57 15.56
N PRO A 30 17.18 -2.54 15.64
CA PRO A 30 16.29 -3.37 14.80
C PRO A 30 16.53 -3.26 13.30
N VAL A 31 17.04 -2.14 12.81
CA VAL A 31 17.39 -1.95 11.40
C VAL A 31 18.41 -2.97 10.89
N ARG A 32 19.32 -3.42 11.76
CA ARG A 32 20.32 -4.44 11.41
C ARG A 32 19.68 -5.81 11.25
N VAL A 33 18.68 -6.13 12.07
CA VAL A 33 17.89 -7.36 11.96
C VAL A 33 17.13 -7.37 10.66
N VAL A 34 16.45 -6.26 10.32
CA VAL A 34 15.74 -6.13 9.01
C VAL A 34 16.72 -6.32 7.86
N ASN A 35 17.90 -5.72 7.94
CA ASN A 35 18.93 -5.88 6.90
C ASN A 35 19.32 -7.36 6.73
N SER A 36 19.68 -8.05 7.80
CA SER A 36 20.12 -9.46 7.74
C SER A 36 19.02 -10.40 7.32
N VAL A 37 17.78 -10.21 7.82
CA VAL A 37 16.63 -11.04 7.41
C VAL A 37 16.37 -10.90 5.90
N VAL A 38 16.33 -9.68 5.38
CA VAL A 38 16.09 -9.47 3.95
C VAL A 38 17.27 -9.95 3.09
N ASP A 39 18.51 -9.89 3.61
CA ASP A 39 19.68 -10.43 2.89
C ASP A 39 19.67 -11.95 2.81
N ALA A 40 19.12 -12.64 3.80
CA ALA A 40 18.96 -14.09 3.83
C ALA A 40 17.79 -14.58 2.95
N LEU A 41 16.83 -13.72 2.58
CA LEU A 41 15.68 -14.11 1.75
C LEU A 41 16.09 -14.40 0.29
N ASP A 42 15.53 -15.46 -0.27
CA ASP A 42 15.52 -15.66 -1.72
C ASP A 42 14.50 -14.74 -2.37
N ILE A 43 14.98 -13.81 -3.17
CA ILE A 43 14.17 -12.85 -3.93
C ILE A 43 14.18 -13.09 -5.43
N SER A 44 14.58 -14.30 -5.87
CA SER A 44 14.68 -14.63 -7.29
C SER A 44 13.38 -14.39 -8.03
N CYS A 45 12.23 -14.66 -7.39
CA CYS A 45 10.91 -14.39 -7.93
C CYS A 45 10.69 -12.90 -8.29
N LEU A 46 11.24 -11.99 -7.49
CA LEU A 46 11.13 -10.55 -7.77
C LEU A 46 12.08 -10.11 -8.89
N LEU A 47 13.25 -10.74 -9.02
CA LEU A 47 14.23 -10.40 -10.05
C LEU A 47 13.71 -10.70 -11.47
N TRP A 48 12.94 -11.77 -11.64
CA TRP A 48 12.33 -12.14 -12.92
C TRP A 48 11.33 -11.09 -13.44
N ALA A 49 10.75 -10.27 -12.56
CA ALA A 49 9.84 -9.19 -12.94
C ALA A 49 10.56 -7.98 -13.56
N TYR A 50 11.91 -7.94 -13.50
CA TYR A 50 12.70 -6.87 -14.07
C TYR A 50 13.13 -7.23 -15.50
N LYS A 51 12.44 -6.66 -16.47
CA LYS A 51 12.85 -6.74 -17.88
C LYS A 51 14.02 -5.77 -18.07
N GLY A 52 15.14 -6.24 -18.59
CA GLY A 52 16.27 -5.38 -18.93
C GLY A 52 15.88 -4.30 -19.94
N GLY A 53 16.64 -3.21 -19.97
CA GLY A 53 16.45 -2.04 -20.83
C GLY A 53 15.80 -0.85 -20.11
N GLY A 54 16.04 0.34 -20.64
CA GLY A 54 15.56 1.61 -20.06
C GLY A 54 16.45 2.15 -18.93
N THR A 55 15.89 3.04 -18.12
CA THR A 55 16.58 3.68 -16.99
C THR A 55 16.89 2.66 -15.89
N SER A 56 18.01 2.82 -15.20
CA SER A 56 18.43 1.98 -14.07
C SER A 56 17.33 1.91 -13.00
N SER A 57 16.91 0.70 -12.68
CA SER A 57 15.91 0.46 -11.63
C SER A 57 16.60 0.24 -10.27
N TYR A 58 15.94 0.66 -9.20
CA TYR A 58 16.39 0.33 -7.84
C TYR A 58 16.33 -1.17 -7.59
N HIS A 59 17.34 -1.69 -6.89
CA HIS A 59 17.42 -3.11 -6.61
C HIS A 59 16.26 -3.55 -5.69
N PRO A 60 15.51 -4.64 -6.02
CA PRO A 60 14.34 -5.06 -5.25
C PRO A 60 14.64 -5.40 -3.78
N ARG A 61 15.84 -5.93 -3.48
CA ARG A 61 16.27 -6.21 -2.12
C ARG A 61 16.33 -4.92 -1.27
N MET A 62 16.87 -3.84 -1.82
CA MET A 62 16.92 -2.54 -1.15
C MET A 62 15.50 -2.01 -0.91
N MET A 63 14.62 -2.10 -1.90
CA MET A 63 13.22 -1.67 -1.76
C MET A 63 12.47 -2.48 -0.69
N LEU A 64 12.73 -3.78 -0.58
CA LEU A 64 12.18 -4.63 0.50
C LEU A 64 12.68 -4.21 1.88
N LYS A 65 13.99 -3.97 2.03
CA LYS A 65 14.56 -3.48 3.30
C LYS A 65 13.90 -2.20 3.77
N VAL A 66 13.74 -1.24 2.85
CA VAL A 66 13.09 0.05 3.13
C VAL A 66 11.62 -0.14 3.53
N LEU A 67 10.86 -0.97 2.80
CA LEU A 67 9.44 -1.21 3.10
C LEU A 67 9.27 -1.94 4.44
N PHE A 68 10.04 -2.99 4.72
CA PHE A 68 9.94 -3.73 5.97
C PHE A 68 10.27 -2.85 7.17
N TYR A 69 11.35 -2.06 7.06
CA TYR A 69 11.71 -1.14 8.12
C TYR A 69 10.69 -0.01 8.31
N ALA A 70 10.09 0.48 7.22
CA ALA A 70 9.02 1.46 7.27
C ALA A 70 7.78 0.92 8.02
N TYR A 71 7.35 -0.31 7.71
CA TYR A 71 6.21 -0.93 8.37
C TYR A 71 6.47 -1.25 9.84
N LEU A 72 7.69 -1.66 10.18
CA LEU A 72 8.11 -1.85 11.56
C LEU A 72 8.01 -0.55 12.39
N ASN A 73 8.21 0.61 11.73
CA ASN A 73 8.07 1.94 12.35
C ASN A 73 6.69 2.57 12.12
N ASN A 74 5.67 1.80 11.71
CA ASN A 74 4.31 2.28 11.43
C ASN A 74 4.24 3.37 10.34
N ILE A 75 5.19 3.39 9.40
CA ILE A 75 5.22 4.31 8.26
C ILE A 75 4.66 3.61 7.02
N TYR A 76 3.37 3.78 6.73
CA TYR A 76 2.68 3.12 5.61
C TYR A 76 2.58 3.98 4.34
N SER A 77 2.71 5.30 4.48
CA SER A 77 2.60 6.24 3.36
C SER A 77 3.89 6.32 2.55
N CYS A 78 3.83 6.09 1.24
CA CYS A 78 4.99 6.16 0.36
C CYS A 78 5.67 7.54 0.38
N ARG A 79 4.91 8.64 0.54
CA ARG A 79 5.48 9.99 0.69
C ARG A 79 6.22 10.18 2.02
N LYS A 80 5.73 9.57 3.10
CA LYS A 80 6.45 9.58 4.38
C LYS A 80 7.72 8.72 4.30
N ILE A 81 7.70 7.61 3.56
CA ILE A 81 8.90 6.76 3.33
C ILE A 81 9.95 7.54 2.53
N GLU A 82 9.56 8.22 1.44
CA GLU A 82 10.44 9.10 0.67
C GLU A 82 11.10 10.17 1.55
N LYS A 83 10.31 10.85 2.39
CA LYS A 83 10.83 11.82 3.36
C LYS A 83 11.79 11.17 4.36
N ALA A 84 11.47 9.99 4.89
CA ALA A 84 12.32 9.26 5.82
C ALA A 84 13.65 8.83 5.17
N LEU A 85 13.67 8.49 3.88
CA LEU A 85 14.89 8.19 3.13
C LEU A 85 15.85 9.40 3.04
N GLN A 86 15.32 10.62 3.10
CA GLN A 86 16.10 11.86 3.06
C GLN A 86 16.55 12.35 4.45
N GLU A 87 15.78 12.06 5.49
CA GLU A 87 15.97 12.66 6.81
C GLU A 87 16.45 11.67 7.89
N ASN A 88 16.21 10.36 7.71
CA ASN A 88 16.49 9.36 8.73
C ASN A 88 17.68 8.49 8.36
N ILE A 89 18.68 8.49 9.24
CA ILE A 89 19.95 7.77 9.07
C ILE A 89 19.77 6.25 8.84
N HIS A 90 18.76 5.63 9.47
CA HIS A 90 18.51 4.20 9.35
C HIS A 90 17.99 3.86 7.94
N PHE A 91 17.12 4.71 7.38
CA PHE A 91 16.64 4.57 6.01
C PHE A 91 17.74 4.85 4.99
N MET A 92 18.58 5.88 5.22
CA MET A 92 19.75 6.16 4.39
C MET A 92 20.71 4.98 4.35
N TRP A 93 20.95 4.35 5.50
CA TRP A 93 21.81 3.18 5.58
C TRP A 93 21.26 1.98 4.80
N LEU A 94 19.95 1.66 4.95
CA LEU A 94 19.30 0.56 4.24
C LEU A 94 19.25 0.77 2.74
N SER A 95 19.11 2.02 2.29
CA SER A 95 19.01 2.38 0.88
C SER A 95 20.38 2.65 0.22
N GLY A 96 21.47 2.67 1.00
CA GLY A 96 22.79 3.08 0.51
C GLY A 96 22.76 4.52 -0.04
N ASN A 97 22.12 5.44 0.67
CA ASN A 97 21.87 6.84 0.28
C ASN A 97 21.03 7.00 -1.01
N SER A 98 20.39 5.95 -1.49
CA SER A 98 19.45 6.06 -2.59
C SER A 98 18.09 6.59 -2.11
N THR A 99 17.51 7.52 -2.86
CA THR A 99 16.26 8.18 -2.50
C THR A 99 15.19 7.96 -3.59
N PRO A 100 14.62 6.73 -3.69
CA PRO A 100 13.51 6.49 -4.60
C PRO A 100 12.32 7.39 -4.26
N ASP A 101 11.67 7.94 -5.29
CA ASP A 101 10.49 8.76 -5.14
C ASP A 101 9.27 7.93 -4.70
N PHE A 102 8.24 8.60 -4.18
CA PHE A 102 7.03 7.93 -3.68
C PHE A 102 6.30 7.12 -4.77
N ARG A 103 6.41 7.50 -6.06
CA ARG A 103 5.80 6.78 -7.18
C ARG A 103 6.50 5.45 -7.41
N THR A 104 7.81 5.47 -7.41
CA THR A 104 8.64 4.25 -7.54
C THR A 104 8.38 3.29 -6.39
N ILE A 105 8.29 3.79 -5.15
CA ILE A 105 7.95 2.98 -3.97
C ILE A 105 6.55 2.37 -4.12
N ASN A 106 5.58 3.17 -4.55
CA ASN A 106 4.20 2.71 -4.74
C ASN A 106 4.07 1.67 -5.86
N ASP A 107 4.76 1.88 -6.98
CA ASP A 107 4.79 0.95 -8.10
C ASP A 107 5.45 -0.39 -7.71
N PHE A 108 6.53 -0.34 -6.97
CA PHE A 108 7.16 -1.54 -6.44
C PHE A 108 6.19 -2.31 -5.52
N ARG A 109 5.58 -1.63 -4.55
CA ARG A 109 4.62 -2.22 -3.62
C ARG A 109 3.38 -2.77 -4.30
N GLY A 110 2.77 -1.99 -5.20
CA GLY A 110 1.46 -2.29 -5.79
C GLY A 110 1.50 -3.21 -7.00
N LYS A 111 2.60 -3.21 -7.77
CA LYS A 111 2.70 -3.99 -9.00
C LYS A 111 3.63 -5.19 -8.84
N ARG A 112 4.86 -4.96 -8.37
CA ARG A 112 5.90 -6.01 -8.34
C ARG A 112 5.81 -6.92 -7.13
N LEU A 113 5.58 -6.34 -5.95
CA LEU A 113 5.52 -7.10 -4.69
C LEU A 113 4.17 -7.81 -4.50
N LYS A 114 3.08 -7.27 -5.04
CA LYS A 114 1.71 -7.77 -4.80
C LYS A 114 1.54 -9.26 -5.07
N GLU A 115 2.10 -9.76 -6.17
CA GLU A 115 1.97 -11.17 -6.56
C GLU A 115 2.84 -12.11 -5.72
N HIS A 116 3.95 -11.59 -5.18
CA HIS A 116 4.96 -12.37 -4.47
C HIS A 116 4.90 -12.24 -2.94
N ILE A 117 4.02 -11.38 -2.41
CA ILE A 117 3.97 -11.08 -0.97
C ILE A 117 3.70 -12.31 -0.11
N LYS A 118 2.85 -13.24 -0.58
CA LYS A 118 2.53 -14.47 0.16
C LYS A 118 3.72 -15.40 0.25
N SER A 119 4.43 -15.61 -0.86
CA SER A 119 5.62 -16.48 -0.88
C SER A 119 6.77 -15.92 -0.03
N LEU A 120 6.98 -14.58 -0.10
CA LEU A 120 7.96 -13.90 0.74
C LEU A 120 7.59 -13.97 2.22
N PHE A 121 6.33 -13.81 2.57
CA PHE A 121 5.86 -13.95 3.94
C PHE A 121 6.11 -15.38 4.47
N SER A 122 5.77 -16.40 3.68
CA SER A 122 6.05 -17.79 4.06
C SER A 122 7.55 -18.04 4.25
N ALA A 123 8.39 -17.49 3.36
CA ALA A 123 9.84 -17.62 3.49
C ALA A 123 10.38 -16.97 4.77
N ILE A 124 9.83 -15.80 5.15
CA ILE A 124 10.20 -15.14 6.42
C ILE A 124 9.79 -15.99 7.63
N VAL A 125 8.57 -16.54 7.63
CA VAL A 125 8.09 -17.40 8.73
C VAL A 125 8.99 -18.63 8.88
N LEU A 126 9.35 -19.29 7.78
CA LEU A 126 10.26 -20.44 7.79
C LEU A 126 11.66 -20.05 8.31
N LEU A 127 12.20 -18.91 7.87
CA LEU A 127 13.48 -18.41 8.36
C LEU A 127 13.45 -18.15 9.87
N LEU A 128 12.36 -17.60 10.39
CA LEU A 128 12.18 -17.36 11.83
C LEU A 128 12.02 -18.65 12.61
N GLN A 129 11.36 -19.66 12.02
CA GLN A 129 11.24 -21.00 12.59
C GLN A 129 12.62 -21.68 12.68
N GLU A 130 13.38 -21.68 11.59
CA GLU A 130 14.74 -22.24 11.54
C GLU A 130 15.68 -21.55 12.55
N SER A 131 15.48 -20.25 12.76
CA SER A 131 16.23 -19.47 13.75
C SER A 131 15.73 -19.67 15.20
N GLY A 132 14.68 -20.47 15.42
CA GLY A 132 14.11 -20.76 16.74
C GLY A 132 13.28 -19.63 17.37
N TYR A 133 12.93 -18.59 16.60
CA TYR A 133 12.11 -17.45 17.10
C TYR A 133 10.61 -17.76 17.08
N VAL A 134 10.15 -18.69 16.23
CA VAL A 134 8.74 -19.05 16.07
C VAL A 134 8.60 -20.56 16.05
N SER A 135 7.64 -21.10 16.84
CA SER A 135 7.17 -22.49 16.72
C SER A 135 5.91 -22.51 15.88
N LEU A 136 5.80 -23.45 14.96
CA LEU A 136 4.60 -23.65 14.14
C LEU A 136 3.66 -24.73 14.70
N ASP A 137 3.94 -25.25 15.90
CA ASP A 137 3.17 -26.33 16.52
C ASP A 137 1.74 -25.90 16.89
N VAL A 138 1.57 -24.60 17.20
CA VAL A 138 0.28 -24.03 17.59
C VAL A 138 0.03 -22.76 16.80
N GLN A 139 -1.11 -22.69 16.14
CA GLN A 139 -1.59 -21.51 15.42
C GLN A 139 -2.82 -20.92 16.12
N TYR A 140 -2.74 -19.64 16.48
CA TYR A 140 -3.88 -18.89 16.98
C TYR A 140 -4.49 -18.09 15.83
N ILE A 141 -5.78 -18.31 15.59
CA ILE A 141 -6.55 -17.54 14.59
C ILE A 141 -7.43 -16.58 15.36
N ASP A 142 -7.12 -15.29 15.28
CA ASP A 142 -7.97 -14.24 15.81
C ASP A 142 -8.98 -13.81 14.75
N GLY A 143 -10.26 -13.87 15.10
CA GLY A 143 -11.39 -13.42 14.29
C GLY A 143 -11.58 -11.90 14.35
N THR A 144 -10.52 -11.12 14.11
CA THR A 144 -10.62 -9.66 14.11
C THR A 144 -11.60 -9.18 13.04
N LYS A 145 -12.70 -8.59 13.47
CA LYS A 145 -13.67 -7.96 12.58
C LYS A 145 -13.10 -6.63 12.09
N VAL A 146 -12.68 -6.59 10.83
CA VAL A 146 -12.25 -5.35 10.19
C VAL A 146 -13.48 -4.59 9.73
N GLU A 147 -13.86 -3.57 10.47
CA GLU A 147 -14.93 -2.66 10.07
C GLU A 147 -14.31 -1.54 9.21
N SER A 148 -14.89 -1.34 8.02
CA SER A 148 -14.51 -0.19 7.18
C SER A 148 -14.95 1.09 7.90
N ALA A 149 -14.13 2.15 7.81
CA ALA A 149 -14.48 3.47 8.35
C ALA A 149 -15.61 4.18 7.57
N SER A 150 -16.24 3.49 6.62
CA SER A 150 -17.39 4.00 5.90
C SER A 150 -18.59 4.13 6.86
N ASN A 151 -19.32 5.24 6.71
CA ASN A 151 -20.48 5.53 7.53
C ASN A 151 -21.49 4.35 7.47
N ARG A 152 -21.97 3.90 8.64
CA ARG A 152 -22.94 2.81 8.79
C ARG A 152 -24.18 2.96 7.90
N TYR A 153 -24.54 4.18 7.54
CA TYR A 153 -25.69 4.51 6.72
C TYR A 153 -25.41 4.52 5.20
N THR A 154 -24.16 4.36 4.76
CA THR A 154 -23.82 4.29 3.34
C THR A 154 -23.82 2.88 2.77
N PHE A 155 -24.15 1.88 3.57
CA PHE A 155 -24.29 0.50 3.09
C PHE A 155 -25.55 0.34 2.24
N VAL A 156 -25.35 0.03 0.98
CA VAL A 156 -26.43 -0.36 0.08
C VAL A 156 -26.64 -1.87 0.23
N TRP A 157 -27.71 -2.25 0.92
CA TRP A 157 -28.05 -3.65 1.12
C TRP A 157 -28.58 -4.26 -0.18
N ARG A 158 -27.97 -5.35 -0.65
CA ARG A 158 -28.37 -6.05 -1.88
C ARG A 158 -29.85 -6.35 -1.91
N GLY A 159 -30.42 -6.84 -0.83
CA GLY A 159 -31.85 -7.13 -0.75
C GLY A 159 -32.75 -5.89 -0.86
N SER A 160 -32.31 -4.71 -0.40
CA SER A 160 -33.03 -3.44 -0.60
C SER A 160 -32.94 -2.96 -2.04
N VAL A 161 -31.77 -3.14 -2.67
CA VAL A 161 -31.58 -2.79 -4.09
C VAL A 161 -32.45 -3.66 -4.99
N GLU A 162 -32.48 -4.96 -4.78
CA GLU A 162 -33.29 -5.90 -5.54
C GLU A 162 -34.80 -5.62 -5.40
N LYS A 163 -35.29 -5.32 -4.18
CA LYS A 163 -36.68 -4.90 -3.95
C LYS A 163 -37.03 -3.58 -4.65
N ASN A 164 -36.13 -2.60 -4.56
CA ASN A 164 -36.35 -1.30 -5.20
C ASN A 164 -36.27 -1.40 -6.73
N LYS A 165 -35.39 -2.25 -7.26
CA LYS A 165 -35.31 -2.55 -8.70
C LYS A 165 -36.60 -3.15 -9.21
N ALA A 166 -37.14 -4.18 -8.56
CA ALA A 166 -38.41 -4.81 -8.90
C ALA A 166 -39.58 -3.81 -8.89
N LYS A 167 -39.64 -2.94 -7.87
CA LYS A 167 -40.65 -1.87 -7.80
C LYS A 167 -40.50 -0.85 -8.92
N LEU A 168 -39.29 -0.50 -9.31
CA LEU A 168 -39.03 0.44 -10.40
C LEU A 168 -39.43 -0.17 -11.74
N GLU A 169 -39.07 -1.42 -11.99
CA GLU A 169 -39.42 -2.15 -13.20
C GLU A 169 -40.94 -2.26 -13.37
N SER A 170 -41.68 -2.58 -12.30
CA SER A 170 -43.15 -2.63 -12.35
C SER A 170 -43.78 -1.26 -12.66
N LYS A 171 -43.22 -0.17 -12.07
CA LYS A 171 -43.69 1.19 -12.40
C LYS A 171 -43.37 1.60 -13.83
N ILE A 172 -42.22 1.24 -14.35
CA ILE A 172 -41.85 1.51 -15.76
C ILE A 172 -42.82 0.79 -16.68
N GLN A 173 -43.15 -0.48 -16.42
CA GLN A 173 -44.10 -1.24 -17.21
C GLN A 173 -45.52 -0.64 -17.18
N SER A 174 -45.98 -0.18 -15.99
CA SER A 174 -47.27 0.47 -15.86
C SER A 174 -47.33 1.80 -16.68
N ILE A 175 -46.28 2.60 -16.62
CA ILE A 175 -46.18 3.83 -17.40
C ILE A 175 -46.15 3.54 -18.92
N LEU A 176 -45.38 2.55 -19.34
CA LEU A 176 -45.32 2.15 -20.76
C LEU A 176 -46.68 1.68 -21.25
N SER A 177 -47.42 0.88 -20.48
CA SER A 177 -48.78 0.46 -20.83
C SER A 177 -49.77 1.62 -20.89
N GLU A 178 -49.64 2.63 -20.03
CA GLU A 178 -50.45 3.87 -20.13
C GLU A 178 -50.11 4.67 -21.39
N VAL A 179 -48.82 4.78 -21.76
CA VAL A 179 -48.38 5.45 -22.98
C VAL A 179 -48.87 4.72 -24.23
N ASP A 180 -48.79 3.39 -24.27
CA ASP A 180 -49.32 2.58 -25.36
C ASP A 180 -50.85 2.74 -25.51
N ASN A 181 -51.58 2.75 -24.42
CA ASN A 181 -53.01 3.02 -24.40
C ASN A 181 -53.34 4.44 -24.87
N CYS A 182 -52.56 5.46 -24.48
CA CYS A 182 -52.71 6.82 -24.97
C CYS A 182 -52.45 6.95 -26.49
N LEU A 183 -51.45 6.24 -26.99
CA LEU A 183 -51.13 6.25 -28.44
C LEU A 183 -52.23 5.59 -29.30
N LEU A 184 -52.94 4.61 -28.73
CA LEU A 184 -54.11 4.00 -29.39
C LEU A 184 -55.32 4.95 -29.51
N TYR A 185 -55.40 5.98 -28.66
CA TYR A 185 -56.48 6.98 -28.67
C TYR A 185 -56.18 8.26 -29.46
N THR A 186 -54.97 8.42 -29.98
CA THR A 186 -54.68 9.54 -30.88
C THR A 186 -55.24 9.25 -32.25
N SER A 187 -56.50 9.61 -32.48
CA SER A 187 -57.04 9.68 -33.85
C SER A 187 -56.20 10.67 -34.66
N PRO A 188 -55.90 10.37 -35.93
CA PRO A 188 -55.09 11.26 -36.75
C PRO A 188 -55.71 12.65 -36.78
N SER A 189 -54.89 13.66 -36.55
CA SER A 189 -55.32 15.05 -36.53
C SER A 189 -56.01 15.41 -37.85
N PRO A 190 -57.09 16.21 -37.87
CA PRO A 190 -57.77 16.66 -39.12
C PRO A 190 -56.80 17.33 -40.10
N ARG A 191 -55.63 17.80 -39.64
CA ARG A 191 -54.58 18.38 -40.52
C ARG A 191 -53.84 17.35 -41.39
N ASP A 192 -53.82 16.11 -40.99
CA ASP A 192 -53.09 15.06 -41.75
C ASP A 192 -53.94 14.52 -42.93
N ARG A 193 -55.22 14.87 -43.01
CA ARG A 193 -56.13 14.47 -44.13
C ARG A 193 -56.00 15.34 -45.35
N THR A 194 -55.25 16.42 -45.36
CA THR A 194 -55.18 17.40 -46.45
C THR A 194 -53.87 17.38 -47.24
N ARG A 195 -53.11 16.29 -47.18
CA ARG A 195 -51.92 16.08 -48.02
C ARG A 195 -52.01 14.70 -48.70
N SER A 196 -52.85 14.63 -49.71
CA SER A 196 -52.80 13.67 -50.80
C SER A 196 -52.92 14.45 -52.12
#